data_235448accb77ccbcf5971821e29c967a
#
_entry.id   235448accb77ccbcf5971821e29c967a
#
_cell.length_a   1.000
_cell.length_b   1.000
_cell.length_c   1.000
_cell.angle_alpha   90.00
_cell.angle_beta   90.00
_cell.angle_gamma   90.00
#
_symmetry.space_group_name_H-M   'P 1'
#
loop_
_entity.id
_entity.type
_entity.pdbx_description
1 polymer ?
#
loop_
_entity_poly.entity_id
_entity_poly.type
_entity_poly.pdbx_seq_one_letter_code
_entity_poly.pdbx_strand_id
1 'polypeptide(L)'
;MMNHDVYLFGQVLGTHSFLLKGGFLRPDEYSEIADQYFLPGGETGTAATVLASLGVSVKMDGTWIGTEVAPMLKAFYADKSVDLSSMTFTDEPGVMDYVVIADLVRSPMGRFQTLFGTGKRWWSVPMEADIAGCKAAAVDPYFREESLLAAELCCRNGVPFVTIDSPHDSPLHRLAAVNVVSKECAAEHYAGMEPEAIVEKLQRETDGLTILTQGGGDMLYARKDEPVHRMKPFSVTVRSTLGAGDTFKAGCVYGLLHGMKDADLVRFASACSAIAISRFPLPLNPPRLEEVQKLIEK
;
A
#
# COMPACT_ATOMS: atom_id res chain seq x y z
N MET A 1 10.26 25.81 1.34
CA MET A 1 9.44 24.60 1.05
C MET A 1 9.51 23.73 2.29
N MET A 2 8.40 23.18 2.76
CA MET A 2 8.45 22.18 3.84
C MET A 2 9.04 20.90 3.23
N ASN A 3 10.12 20.39 3.79
CA ASN A 3 10.67 19.09 3.38
C ASN A 3 9.81 18.01 4.01
N HIS A 4 9.23 17.14 3.20
CA HIS A 4 8.55 15.94 3.66
C HIS A 4 9.55 14.78 3.77
N ASP A 5 9.30 13.85 4.70
CA ASP A 5 10.17 12.68 4.82
C ASP A 5 9.95 11.69 3.68
N VAL A 6 8.70 11.55 3.23
CA VAL A 6 8.29 10.53 2.26
C VAL A 6 7.39 11.12 1.17
N TYR A 7 7.64 10.70 -0.09
CA TYR A 7 6.76 10.93 -1.24
C TYR A 7 6.00 9.64 -1.59
N LEU A 8 4.70 9.76 -1.80
CA LEU A 8 3.85 8.64 -2.22
C LEU A 8 3.14 8.99 -3.53
N PHE A 9 3.26 8.12 -4.52
CA PHE A 9 2.59 8.24 -5.81
C PHE A 9 1.78 6.99 -6.12
N GLY A 10 0.45 7.14 -6.20
CA GLY A 10 -0.36 5.97 -6.52
C GLY A 10 -1.86 6.15 -6.31
N GLN A 11 -2.53 5.03 -6.06
CA GLN A 11 -3.97 4.97 -5.92
C GLN A 11 -4.45 5.62 -4.62
N VAL A 12 -5.26 6.67 -4.75
CA VAL A 12 -5.98 7.34 -3.65
C VAL A 12 -7.45 7.40 -4.00
N LEU A 13 -8.32 6.90 -3.14
CA LEU A 13 -9.76 6.86 -3.35
C LEU A 13 -10.53 7.13 -2.05
N GLY A 14 -11.86 7.30 -2.20
CA GLY A 14 -12.80 7.09 -1.11
C GLY A 14 -13.25 5.63 -1.09
N THR A 15 -13.18 4.98 0.06
CA THR A 15 -13.63 3.59 0.21
C THR A 15 -14.83 3.52 1.14
N HIS A 16 -15.95 3.01 0.62
CA HIS A 16 -17.08 2.55 1.44
C HIS A 16 -16.82 1.13 1.91
N SER A 17 -16.65 0.93 3.19
CA SER A 17 -16.47 -0.40 3.78
C SER A 17 -17.68 -0.78 4.62
N PHE A 18 -18.15 -2.02 4.42
CA PHE A 18 -19.32 -2.59 5.09
C PHE A 18 -18.92 -3.89 5.79
N LEU A 19 -19.05 -3.93 7.11
CA LEU A 19 -18.90 -5.15 7.88
C LEU A 19 -20.27 -5.77 8.09
N LEU A 20 -20.47 -6.99 7.60
CA LEU A 20 -21.73 -7.71 7.77
C LEU A 20 -21.79 -8.40 9.15
N LYS A 21 -23.00 -8.56 9.69
CA LYS A 21 -23.24 -9.36 10.92
C LYS A 21 -23.16 -10.86 10.68
N GLY A 22 -23.37 -11.30 9.44
CA GLY A 22 -23.30 -12.70 9.01
C GLY A 22 -22.33 -12.90 7.86
N GLY A 23 -22.38 -14.07 7.24
CA GLY A 23 -21.59 -14.38 6.04
C GLY A 23 -22.00 -13.57 4.80
N PHE A 24 -21.30 -13.79 3.69
CA PHE A 24 -21.69 -13.21 2.41
C PHE A 24 -23.06 -13.70 1.97
N LEU A 25 -23.83 -12.76 1.40
CA LEU A 25 -25.18 -13.02 0.88
C LEU A 25 -25.14 -13.98 -0.31
N ARG A 26 -26.07 -14.92 -0.33
CA ARG A 26 -26.50 -15.59 -1.55
C ARG A 26 -27.54 -14.73 -2.28
N PRO A 27 -27.78 -14.98 -3.56
CA PRO A 27 -28.88 -14.32 -4.26
C PRO A 27 -30.20 -14.40 -3.47
N ASP A 28 -30.93 -13.29 -3.43
CA ASP A 28 -32.23 -13.15 -2.73
C ASP A 28 -32.20 -13.26 -1.20
N GLU A 29 -31.00 -13.30 -0.56
CA GLU A 29 -30.84 -13.24 0.89
C GLU A 29 -30.65 -11.80 1.38
N TYR A 30 -31.04 -11.54 2.64
CA TYR A 30 -30.83 -10.30 3.35
C TYR A 30 -29.78 -10.49 4.46
N SER A 31 -28.88 -9.55 4.61
CA SER A 31 -27.98 -9.47 5.77
C SER A 31 -27.95 -8.07 6.34
N GLU A 32 -27.70 -7.97 7.64
CA GLU A 32 -27.52 -6.68 8.28
C GLU A 32 -26.07 -6.22 8.23
N ILE A 33 -25.89 -4.90 8.04
CA ILE A 33 -24.60 -4.25 8.20
C ILE A 33 -24.37 -4.03 9.70
N ALA A 34 -23.25 -4.53 10.22
CA ALA A 34 -22.82 -4.29 11.60
C ALA A 34 -22.17 -2.92 11.73
N ASP A 35 -21.27 -2.57 10.80
CA ASP A 35 -20.56 -1.30 10.74
C ASP A 35 -20.37 -0.86 9.30
N GLN A 36 -20.40 0.46 9.07
CA GLN A 36 -20.11 1.05 7.77
C GLN A 36 -19.30 2.32 7.90
N TYR A 37 -18.38 2.55 6.96
CA TYR A 37 -17.52 3.71 6.94
C TYR A 37 -17.28 4.20 5.53
N PHE A 38 -17.11 5.53 5.37
CA PHE A 38 -16.58 6.16 4.17
C PHE A 38 -15.31 6.90 4.54
N LEU A 39 -14.16 6.33 4.17
CA LEU A 39 -12.83 6.76 4.63
C LEU A 39 -11.82 6.73 3.47
N PRO A 40 -10.65 7.38 3.62
CA PRO A 40 -9.56 7.26 2.65
C PRO A 40 -9.18 5.80 2.44
N GLY A 41 -8.99 5.44 1.18
CA GLY A 41 -8.56 4.14 0.72
C GLY A 41 -7.66 4.24 -0.49
N GLY A 42 -7.50 3.12 -1.20
CA GLY A 42 -6.45 2.92 -2.17
C GLY A 42 -5.12 2.63 -1.51
N GLU A 43 -4.20 2.06 -2.25
CA GLU A 43 -2.90 1.63 -1.71
C GLU A 43 -2.09 2.78 -1.15
N THR A 44 -2.04 3.90 -1.88
CA THR A 44 -1.32 5.11 -1.46
C THR A 44 -2.05 5.85 -0.34
N GLY A 45 -3.39 5.96 -0.36
CA GLY A 45 -4.17 6.57 0.72
C GLY A 45 -4.03 5.79 2.04
N THR A 46 -4.07 4.46 1.98
CA THR A 46 -3.84 3.60 3.15
C THR A 46 -2.41 3.76 3.68
N ALA A 47 -1.40 3.73 2.79
CA ALA A 47 0.00 3.90 3.18
C ALA A 47 0.25 5.27 3.84
N ALA A 48 -0.33 6.35 3.30
CA ALA A 48 -0.23 7.70 3.87
C ALA A 48 -0.81 7.76 5.29
N THR A 49 -1.96 7.14 5.51
CA THR A 49 -2.60 7.05 6.83
C THR A 49 -1.70 6.33 7.85
N VAL A 50 -1.12 5.21 7.46
CA VAL A 50 -0.23 4.42 8.32
C VAL A 50 1.06 5.19 8.62
N LEU A 51 1.72 5.74 7.61
CA LEU A 51 2.97 6.49 7.79
C LEU A 51 2.77 7.72 8.69
N ALA A 52 1.68 8.47 8.50
CA ALA A 52 1.36 9.60 9.37
C ALA A 52 1.16 9.15 10.83
N SER A 53 0.52 8.00 11.06
CA SER A 53 0.37 7.42 12.41
C SER A 53 1.69 6.95 13.03
N LEU A 54 2.68 6.59 12.21
CA LEU A 54 4.04 6.27 12.63
C LEU A 54 4.91 7.52 12.85
N GLY A 55 4.34 8.73 12.69
CA GLY A 55 5.03 10.00 12.92
C GLY A 55 5.81 10.53 11.70
N VAL A 56 5.57 10.00 10.50
CA VAL A 56 6.24 10.39 9.26
C VAL A 56 5.47 11.51 8.56
N SER A 57 6.18 12.52 8.04
CA SER A 57 5.58 13.54 7.18
C SER A 57 5.53 13.06 5.73
N VAL A 58 4.34 13.11 5.14
CA VAL A 58 4.04 12.51 3.83
C VAL A 58 3.63 13.57 2.83
N LYS A 59 4.21 13.55 1.65
CA LYS A 59 3.72 14.22 0.44
C LYS A 59 2.95 13.19 -0.38
N MET A 60 1.65 13.39 -0.57
CA MET A 60 0.79 12.46 -1.28
C MET A 60 0.44 12.98 -2.67
N ASP A 61 0.50 12.10 -3.67
CA ASP A 61 0.19 12.36 -5.07
C ASP A 61 -0.40 11.11 -5.74
N GLY A 62 -1.01 11.25 -6.91
CA GLY A 62 -1.54 10.11 -7.67
C GLY A 62 -2.91 10.38 -8.29
N THR A 63 -3.91 9.54 -7.99
CA THR A 63 -5.26 9.62 -8.55
C THR A 63 -5.90 11.00 -8.35
N TRP A 64 -6.55 11.54 -9.36
CA TRP A 64 -7.36 12.75 -9.22
C TRP A 64 -8.57 12.51 -8.32
N ILE A 65 -8.83 13.46 -7.44
CA ILE A 65 -9.87 13.36 -6.42
C ILE A 65 -11.09 14.17 -6.87
N GLY A 66 -12.21 13.49 -7.03
CA GLY A 66 -13.47 14.10 -7.44
C GLY A 66 -14.27 14.68 -6.28
N THR A 67 -15.37 15.37 -6.65
CA THR A 67 -16.23 16.12 -5.73
C THR A 67 -16.82 15.30 -4.60
N GLU A 68 -17.07 14.00 -4.82
CA GLU A 68 -17.67 13.11 -3.81
C GLU A 68 -16.65 12.67 -2.75
N VAL A 69 -15.37 12.62 -3.09
CA VAL A 69 -14.29 12.15 -2.20
C VAL A 69 -13.56 13.32 -1.53
N ALA A 70 -13.42 14.44 -2.21
CA ALA A 70 -12.60 15.58 -1.79
C ALA A 70 -12.93 16.11 -0.39
N PRO A 71 -14.21 16.30 0.02
CA PRO A 71 -14.54 16.82 1.36
C PRO A 71 -14.08 15.85 2.46
N MET A 72 -14.33 14.55 2.28
CA MET A 72 -13.93 13.51 3.23
C MET A 72 -12.41 13.44 3.35
N LEU A 73 -11.70 13.40 2.21
CA LEU A 73 -10.24 13.29 2.18
C LEU A 73 -9.57 14.49 2.87
N LYS A 74 -10.00 15.72 2.55
CA LYS A 74 -9.48 16.95 3.16
C LYS A 74 -9.75 16.99 4.66
N ALA A 75 -10.95 16.65 5.10
CA ALA A 75 -11.30 16.61 6.51
C ALA A 75 -10.49 15.55 7.28
N PHE A 76 -10.30 14.37 6.68
CA PHE A 76 -9.58 13.29 7.32
C PHE A 76 -8.10 13.60 7.56
N TYR A 77 -7.44 14.28 6.61
CA TYR A 77 -6.02 14.61 6.71
C TYR A 77 -5.72 15.99 7.29
N ALA A 78 -6.74 16.79 7.64
CA ALA A 78 -6.56 18.18 8.10
C ALA A 78 -5.64 18.34 9.33
N ASP A 79 -5.64 17.35 10.21
CA ASP A 79 -4.84 17.31 11.46
C ASP A 79 -3.66 16.32 11.41
N LYS A 80 -3.35 15.77 10.24
CA LYS A 80 -2.30 14.77 10.05
C LYS A 80 -1.13 15.32 9.24
N SER A 81 0.03 14.71 9.43
CA SER A 81 1.27 15.07 8.69
C SER A 81 1.24 14.57 7.24
N VAL A 82 0.13 14.83 6.52
CA VAL A 82 -0.06 14.47 5.10
C VAL A 82 -0.35 15.73 4.30
N ASP A 83 0.54 16.05 3.37
CA ASP A 83 0.39 17.17 2.44
C ASP A 83 -0.32 16.72 1.17
N LEU A 84 -1.46 17.34 0.88
CA LEU A 84 -2.30 17.08 -0.30
C LEU A 84 -2.05 18.08 -1.45
N SER A 85 -1.04 18.94 -1.36
CA SER A 85 -0.86 20.04 -2.32
C SER A 85 -0.44 19.57 -3.71
N SER A 86 0.09 18.35 -3.87
CA SER A 86 0.35 17.72 -5.18
C SER A 86 -0.85 16.96 -5.74
N MET A 87 -1.88 16.73 -4.93
CA MET A 87 -3.12 16.09 -5.39
C MET A 87 -3.92 17.01 -6.33
N THR A 88 -4.41 16.46 -7.43
CA THR A 88 -5.34 17.15 -8.31
C THR A 88 -6.77 16.91 -7.85
N PHE A 89 -7.48 18.00 -7.54
CA PHE A 89 -8.92 17.98 -7.24
C PHE A 89 -9.69 18.41 -8.50
N THR A 90 -10.72 17.65 -8.86
CA THR A 90 -11.52 17.85 -10.07
C THR A 90 -12.99 18.09 -9.75
N ASP A 91 -13.73 18.75 -10.65
CA ASP A 91 -15.19 18.97 -10.53
C ASP A 91 -16.01 17.74 -10.94
N GLU A 92 -15.36 16.66 -11.35
CA GLU A 92 -16.02 15.39 -11.68
C GLU A 92 -16.27 14.54 -10.43
N PRO A 93 -17.19 13.55 -10.46
CA PRO A 93 -17.51 12.72 -9.27
C PRO A 93 -16.31 12.01 -8.65
N GLY A 94 -15.36 11.57 -9.47
CA GLY A 94 -14.19 10.83 -8.99
C GLY A 94 -14.40 9.33 -8.94
N VAL A 95 -13.50 8.64 -8.24
CA VAL A 95 -13.48 7.17 -8.11
C VAL A 95 -13.62 6.77 -6.66
N MET A 96 -14.52 5.85 -6.43
CA MET A 96 -14.75 5.24 -5.12
C MET A 96 -14.76 3.72 -5.24
N ASP A 97 -14.32 3.08 -4.18
CA ASP A 97 -14.44 1.63 -4.02
C ASP A 97 -15.43 1.28 -2.90
N TYR A 98 -16.05 0.12 -3.06
CA TYR A 98 -16.94 -0.48 -2.09
C TYR A 98 -16.36 -1.83 -1.67
N VAL A 99 -16.21 -2.06 -0.38
CA VAL A 99 -15.66 -3.30 0.14
C VAL A 99 -16.63 -3.90 1.15
N VAL A 100 -17.10 -5.10 0.86
CA VAL A 100 -17.91 -5.88 1.80
C VAL A 100 -17.02 -6.88 2.52
N ILE A 101 -17.14 -6.93 3.84
CA ILE A 101 -16.34 -7.79 4.72
C ILE A 101 -17.30 -8.71 5.48
N ALA A 102 -17.08 -10.01 5.37
CA ALA A 102 -17.81 -11.05 6.08
C ALA A 102 -16.90 -12.25 6.33
N ASP A 103 -16.98 -12.89 7.49
CA ASP A 103 -16.21 -14.08 7.86
C ASP A 103 -14.69 -13.95 7.59
N LEU A 104 -14.12 -12.79 7.86
CA LEU A 104 -12.72 -12.43 7.62
C LEU A 104 -12.33 -12.38 6.12
N VAL A 105 -13.28 -12.54 5.23
CA VAL A 105 -13.09 -12.42 3.78
C VAL A 105 -13.58 -11.05 3.32
N ARG A 106 -12.92 -10.49 2.31
CA ARG A 106 -13.31 -9.23 1.69
C ARG A 106 -13.74 -9.44 0.23
N SER A 107 -14.75 -8.69 -0.19
CA SER A 107 -15.17 -8.60 -1.59
C SER A 107 -15.12 -7.14 -2.04
N PRO A 108 -14.05 -6.72 -2.71
CA PRO A 108 -13.94 -5.36 -3.24
C PRO A 108 -14.73 -5.22 -4.54
N MET A 109 -15.35 -4.04 -4.70
CA MET A 109 -16.03 -3.62 -5.92
C MET A 109 -15.67 -2.17 -6.19
N GLY A 110 -15.29 -1.82 -7.39
CA GLY A 110 -14.89 -0.45 -7.69
C GLY A 110 -14.86 -0.12 -9.16
N ARG A 111 -14.56 1.13 -9.46
CA ARG A 111 -14.46 1.67 -10.80
C ARG A 111 -13.02 2.04 -11.20
N PHE A 112 -12.03 1.70 -10.40
CA PHE A 112 -10.65 2.11 -10.68
C PHE A 112 -10.18 1.65 -12.07
N GLN A 113 -10.48 0.42 -12.46
CA GLN A 113 -10.12 -0.11 -13.77
C GLN A 113 -10.77 0.65 -14.93
N THR A 114 -11.95 1.25 -14.73
CA THR A 114 -12.62 2.01 -15.79
C THR A 114 -11.89 3.29 -16.15
N LEU A 115 -11.05 3.85 -15.27
CA LEU A 115 -10.24 5.03 -15.55
C LEU A 115 -9.32 4.85 -16.74
N PHE A 116 -8.80 3.64 -16.93
CA PHE A 116 -7.85 3.33 -18.01
C PHE A 116 -8.51 3.18 -19.38
N GLY A 117 -9.82 2.94 -19.41
CA GLY A 117 -10.60 2.80 -20.65
C GLY A 117 -11.15 4.11 -21.21
N THR A 118 -11.05 5.22 -20.49
CA THR A 118 -11.71 6.50 -20.88
C THR A 118 -10.94 7.31 -21.92
N GLY A 119 -9.68 6.98 -22.21
CA GLY A 119 -8.79 7.79 -23.04
C GLY A 119 -8.32 9.10 -22.39
N LYS A 120 -8.83 9.43 -21.21
CA LYS A 120 -8.44 10.60 -20.40
C LYS A 120 -7.54 10.13 -19.25
N ARG A 121 -6.52 10.92 -18.91
CA ARG A 121 -5.73 10.69 -17.71
C ARG A 121 -6.51 11.12 -16.47
N TRP A 122 -6.48 10.30 -15.43
CA TRP A 122 -7.16 10.52 -14.15
C TRP A 122 -6.18 10.50 -12.96
N TRP A 123 -4.93 10.81 -13.22
CA TRP A 123 -3.85 10.87 -12.22
C TRP A 123 -2.88 11.99 -12.56
N SER A 124 -2.15 12.44 -11.56
CA SER A 124 -1.17 13.53 -11.67
C SER A 124 0.05 13.10 -12.49
N VAL A 125 0.83 14.07 -12.94
CA VAL A 125 2.19 13.85 -13.43
C VAL A 125 3.13 14.16 -12.27
N PRO A 126 3.97 13.20 -11.85
CA PRO A 126 4.92 13.44 -10.76
C PRO A 126 5.87 14.60 -11.07
N MET A 127 6.11 15.43 -10.04
CA MET A 127 6.99 16.59 -10.17
C MET A 127 8.27 16.34 -9.37
N GLU A 128 9.44 16.63 -9.98
CA GLU A 128 10.74 16.46 -9.32
C GLU A 128 10.82 17.27 -8.01
N ALA A 129 10.22 18.47 -7.99
CA ALA A 129 10.20 19.33 -6.81
C ALA A 129 9.48 18.72 -5.59
N ASP A 130 8.55 17.78 -5.80
CA ASP A 130 7.83 17.08 -4.73
C ASP A 130 8.62 15.90 -4.18
N ILE A 131 9.55 15.35 -4.97
CA ILE A 131 10.38 14.19 -4.63
C ILE A 131 11.73 14.62 -4.07
N ALA A 132 12.30 15.67 -4.66
CA ALA A 132 13.59 16.18 -4.23
C ALA A 132 13.56 16.63 -2.76
N GLY A 133 14.40 16.02 -1.95
CA GLY A 133 14.47 16.29 -0.49
C GLY A 133 13.66 15.33 0.37
N CYS A 134 12.83 14.45 -0.22
CA CYS A 134 12.32 13.27 0.48
C CYS A 134 13.45 12.25 0.70
N LYS A 135 13.30 11.42 1.73
CA LYS A 135 14.29 10.41 2.13
C LYS A 135 13.89 8.99 1.67
N ALA A 136 12.61 8.77 1.44
CA ALA A 136 12.06 7.52 0.91
C ALA A 136 10.79 7.81 0.12
N ALA A 137 10.35 6.84 -0.69
CA ALA A 137 9.12 6.95 -1.45
C ALA A 137 8.37 5.60 -1.55
N ALA A 138 7.11 5.65 -2.00
CA ALA A 138 6.44 4.49 -2.58
C ALA A 138 5.79 4.87 -3.90
N VAL A 139 5.83 3.95 -4.87
CA VAL A 139 5.28 4.14 -6.20
C VAL A 139 4.43 2.93 -6.58
N ASP A 140 3.13 3.15 -6.78
CA ASP A 140 2.21 2.11 -7.24
C ASP A 140 2.38 1.87 -8.76
N PRO A 141 2.26 0.63 -9.27
CA PRO A 141 2.62 0.30 -10.66
C PRO A 141 1.54 0.63 -11.70
N TYR A 142 0.40 1.20 -11.30
CA TYR A 142 -0.80 1.25 -12.13
C TYR A 142 -0.83 2.36 -13.18
N PHE A 143 -0.07 3.43 -13.00
CA PHE A 143 -0.18 4.65 -13.82
C PHE A 143 0.80 4.70 -14.98
N ARG A 144 1.18 3.54 -15.52
CA ARG A 144 1.97 3.42 -16.76
C ARG A 144 3.23 4.30 -16.74
N GLU A 145 3.30 5.26 -17.68
CA GLU A 145 4.45 6.15 -17.85
C GLU A 145 4.68 7.04 -16.63
N GLU A 146 3.62 7.47 -15.95
CA GLU A 146 3.76 8.32 -14.76
C GLU A 146 4.29 7.56 -13.54
N SER A 147 3.95 6.28 -13.37
CA SER A 147 4.60 5.43 -12.35
C SER A 147 6.10 5.27 -12.64
N LEU A 148 6.45 5.06 -13.92
CA LEU A 148 7.86 4.97 -14.32
C LEU A 148 8.58 6.31 -14.12
N LEU A 149 7.94 7.42 -14.50
CA LEU A 149 8.49 8.76 -14.29
C LEU A 149 8.75 9.03 -12.80
N ALA A 150 7.80 8.69 -11.91
CA ALA A 150 7.98 8.81 -10.46
C ALA A 150 9.21 8.01 -9.98
N ALA A 151 9.36 6.77 -10.43
CA ALA A 151 10.49 5.91 -10.10
C ALA A 151 11.82 6.48 -10.60
N GLU A 152 11.89 6.97 -11.85
CA GLU A 152 13.07 7.59 -12.43
C GLU A 152 13.46 8.87 -11.70
N LEU A 153 12.49 9.69 -11.31
CA LEU A 153 12.71 10.89 -10.50
C LEU A 153 13.23 10.53 -9.10
N CYS A 154 12.70 9.49 -8.47
CA CYS A 154 13.22 8.96 -7.22
C CYS A 154 14.70 8.56 -7.37
N CYS A 155 15.04 7.74 -8.37
CA CYS A 155 16.41 7.30 -8.63
C CYS A 155 17.35 8.48 -8.90
N ARG A 156 16.92 9.44 -9.73
CA ARG A 156 17.73 10.64 -10.07
C ARG A 156 18.08 11.47 -8.84
N ASN A 157 17.16 11.53 -7.88
CA ASN A 157 17.34 12.31 -6.64
C ASN A 157 17.91 11.46 -5.47
N GLY A 158 18.27 10.20 -5.71
CA GLY A 158 18.80 9.30 -4.68
C GLY A 158 17.79 8.91 -3.62
N VAL A 159 16.48 8.96 -3.93
CA VAL A 159 15.39 8.61 -3.04
C VAL A 159 15.01 7.14 -3.26
N PRO A 160 15.31 6.22 -2.32
CA PRO A 160 14.90 4.83 -2.44
C PRO A 160 13.39 4.71 -2.34
N PHE A 161 12.80 3.79 -3.13
CA PHE A 161 11.34 3.59 -3.11
C PHE A 161 10.92 2.13 -2.99
N VAL A 162 9.71 1.95 -2.47
CA VAL A 162 8.98 0.68 -2.38
C VAL A 162 7.95 0.60 -3.49
N THR A 163 7.82 -0.55 -4.15
CA THR A 163 6.66 -0.87 -4.99
C THR A 163 6.00 -2.18 -4.54
N ILE A 164 4.73 -2.36 -4.89
CA ILE A 164 3.98 -3.60 -4.61
C ILE A 164 3.35 -4.11 -5.88
N ASP A 165 3.37 -5.44 -6.08
CA ASP A 165 2.74 -6.15 -7.20
C ASP A 165 3.12 -5.57 -8.59
N SER A 166 4.33 -5.04 -8.70
CA SER A 166 4.88 -4.57 -9.97
C SER A 166 5.27 -5.75 -10.85
N PRO A 167 4.96 -5.74 -12.15
CA PRO A 167 5.42 -6.78 -13.07
C PRO A 167 6.93 -6.97 -13.00
N HIS A 168 7.40 -8.23 -12.91
CA HIS A 168 8.82 -8.57 -12.70
C HIS A 168 9.75 -8.11 -13.81
N ASP A 169 9.25 -7.98 -15.04
CA ASP A 169 9.97 -7.51 -16.22
C ASP A 169 9.90 -5.99 -16.41
N SER A 170 9.17 -5.28 -15.53
CA SER A 170 9.00 -3.84 -15.62
C SER A 170 10.26 -3.09 -15.17
N PRO A 171 10.53 -1.89 -15.74
CA PRO A 171 11.55 -1.00 -15.21
C PRO A 171 11.33 -0.62 -13.76
N LEU A 172 10.05 -0.50 -13.33
CA LEU A 172 9.69 -0.17 -11.95
C LEU A 172 10.22 -1.21 -10.96
N HIS A 173 10.04 -2.51 -11.27
CA HIS A 173 10.58 -3.61 -10.47
C HIS A 173 12.11 -3.53 -10.35
N ARG A 174 12.80 -3.25 -11.47
CA ARG A 174 14.27 -3.17 -11.49
C ARG A 174 14.83 -2.00 -10.69
N LEU A 175 14.11 -0.86 -10.66
CA LEU A 175 14.57 0.37 -10.01
C LEU A 175 14.24 0.44 -8.52
N ALA A 176 13.27 -0.33 -8.04
CA ALA A 176 12.81 -0.27 -6.67
C ALA A 176 13.85 -0.77 -5.67
N ALA A 177 14.00 -0.08 -4.54
CA ALA A 177 14.83 -0.53 -3.43
C ALA A 177 14.19 -1.70 -2.67
N VAL A 178 12.85 -1.78 -2.66
CA VAL A 178 12.08 -2.89 -2.11
C VAL A 178 10.91 -3.21 -3.04
N ASN A 179 10.79 -4.48 -3.43
CA ASN A 179 9.69 -5.05 -4.20
C ASN A 179 8.86 -5.97 -3.30
N VAL A 180 7.62 -5.60 -3.02
CA VAL A 180 6.68 -6.46 -2.31
C VAL A 180 5.81 -7.18 -3.34
N VAL A 181 5.65 -8.48 -3.19
CA VAL A 181 4.75 -9.30 -4.02
C VAL A 181 3.73 -9.94 -3.12
N SER A 182 2.46 -9.74 -3.42
CA SER A 182 1.36 -10.34 -2.66
C SER A 182 1.14 -11.79 -3.06
N LYS A 183 0.50 -12.54 -2.17
CA LYS A 183 0.04 -13.91 -2.47
C LYS A 183 -0.89 -13.94 -3.69
N GLU A 184 -1.73 -12.93 -3.83
CA GLU A 184 -2.70 -12.80 -4.92
C GLU A 184 -1.98 -12.59 -6.26
N CYS A 185 -1.03 -11.67 -6.31
CA CYS A 185 -0.18 -11.43 -7.48
C CYS A 185 0.63 -12.70 -7.84
N ALA A 186 1.19 -13.38 -6.83
CA ALA A 186 1.92 -14.63 -7.05
C ALA A 186 1.02 -15.72 -7.64
N ALA A 187 -0.20 -15.87 -7.16
CA ALA A 187 -1.16 -16.85 -7.66
C ALA A 187 -1.60 -16.56 -9.12
N GLU A 188 -1.71 -15.28 -9.47
CA GLU A 188 -2.11 -14.85 -10.80
C GLU A 188 -0.99 -15.03 -11.85
N HIS A 189 0.24 -14.61 -11.51
CA HIS A 189 1.32 -14.50 -12.48
C HIS A 189 2.36 -15.64 -12.42
N TYR A 190 2.36 -16.43 -11.33
CA TYR A 190 3.34 -17.50 -11.08
C TYR A 190 2.67 -18.81 -10.68
N ALA A 191 1.46 -19.07 -11.19
CA ALA A 191 0.69 -20.28 -10.87
C ALA A 191 1.53 -21.55 -11.09
N GLY A 192 1.55 -22.43 -10.08
CA GLY A 192 2.29 -23.69 -10.10
C GLY A 192 3.78 -23.59 -9.78
N MET A 193 4.30 -22.41 -9.48
CA MET A 193 5.66 -22.26 -8.94
C MET A 193 5.66 -22.33 -7.41
N GLU A 194 6.69 -22.95 -6.84
CA GLU A 194 6.92 -22.90 -5.40
C GLU A 194 7.31 -21.49 -4.97
N PRO A 195 6.90 -21.05 -3.77
CA PRO A 195 7.14 -19.69 -3.28
C PRO A 195 8.62 -19.27 -3.31
N GLU A 196 9.55 -20.17 -2.96
CA GLU A 196 10.99 -19.90 -3.04
C GLU A 196 11.43 -19.64 -4.47
N ALA A 197 10.98 -20.45 -5.41
CA ALA A 197 11.33 -20.31 -6.83
C ALA A 197 10.81 -18.99 -7.41
N ILE A 198 9.69 -18.47 -6.90
CA ILE A 198 9.17 -17.12 -7.25
C ILE A 198 10.16 -16.06 -6.77
N VAL A 199 10.58 -16.08 -5.51
CA VAL A 199 11.53 -15.10 -4.98
C VAL A 199 12.87 -15.19 -5.70
N GLU A 200 13.40 -16.40 -5.93
CA GLU A 200 14.64 -16.63 -6.70
C GLU A 200 14.57 -16.09 -8.12
N LYS A 201 13.41 -16.18 -8.77
CA LYS A 201 13.21 -15.60 -10.10
C LYS A 201 13.23 -14.08 -10.05
N LEU A 202 12.48 -13.49 -9.13
CA LEU A 202 12.26 -12.05 -9.03
C LEU A 202 13.53 -11.30 -8.59
N GLN A 203 14.27 -11.83 -7.63
CA GLN A 203 15.51 -11.20 -7.14
C GLN A 203 16.60 -11.07 -8.21
N ARG A 204 16.59 -11.90 -9.25
CA ARG A 204 17.58 -11.81 -10.35
C ARG A 204 17.41 -10.58 -11.21
N GLU A 205 16.20 -10.01 -11.23
CA GLU A 205 15.82 -8.87 -12.06
C GLU A 205 16.04 -7.50 -11.39
N THR A 206 16.44 -7.49 -10.11
CA THR A 206 16.58 -6.25 -9.32
C THR A 206 17.75 -6.35 -8.34
N ASP A 207 18.38 -5.22 -8.02
CA ASP A 207 19.32 -5.11 -6.89
C ASP A 207 18.59 -4.78 -5.58
N GLY A 208 17.27 -4.52 -5.64
CA GLY A 208 16.42 -4.26 -4.49
C GLY A 208 16.07 -5.53 -3.70
N LEU A 209 15.54 -5.34 -2.50
CA LEU A 209 14.99 -6.42 -1.69
C LEU A 209 13.68 -6.92 -2.29
N THR A 210 13.58 -8.20 -2.59
CA THR A 210 12.32 -8.86 -3.01
C THR A 210 11.68 -9.52 -1.81
N ILE A 211 10.40 -9.28 -1.58
CA ILE A 211 9.62 -9.84 -0.47
C ILE A 211 8.34 -10.47 -1.03
N LEU A 212 8.10 -11.74 -0.77
CA LEU A 212 6.84 -12.44 -1.05
C LEU A 212 6.05 -12.60 0.24
N THR A 213 4.87 -11.98 0.32
CA THR A 213 3.95 -12.13 1.46
C THR A 213 2.92 -13.22 1.16
N GLN A 214 2.60 -14.05 2.16
CA GLN A 214 1.72 -15.20 2.00
C GLN A 214 0.53 -15.18 2.99
N GLY A 215 0.04 -13.99 3.34
CA GLY A 215 -1.02 -13.82 4.33
C GLY A 215 -0.60 -14.36 5.71
N GLY A 216 -1.22 -15.44 6.17
CA GLY A 216 -0.84 -16.11 7.42
C GLY A 216 0.35 -17.10 7.30
N GLY A 217 0.86 -17.32 6.08
CA GLY A 217 2.05 -18.14 5.82
C GLY A 217 3.35 -17.37 6.01
N ASP A 218 4.47 -18.10 5.95
CA ASP A 218 5.80 -17.49 6.08
C ASP A 218 6.06 -16.49 4.96
N MET A 219 6.58 -15.33 5.30
CA MET A 219 7.12 -14.37 4.34
C MET A 219 8.49 -14.86 3.85
N LEU A 220 8.73 -14.72 2.56
CA LEU A 220 10.01 -15.03 1.95
C LEU A 220 10.65 -13.75 1.43
N TYR A 221 11.96 -13.60 1.62
CA TYR A 221 12.66 -12.42 1.12
C TYR A 221 14.12 -12.72 0.79
N ALA A 222 14.64 -12.03 -0.20
CA ALA A 222 16.04 -12.10 -0.58
C ALA A 222 16.48 -10.89 -1.40
N ARG A 223 17.79 -10.61 -1.41
CA ARG A 223 18.45 -9.78 -2.40
C ARG A 223 19.08 -10.64 -3.48
N LYS A 224 19.45 -10.02 -4.58
CA LYS A 224 20.13 -10.66 -5.70
C LYS A 224 21.33 -11.47 -5.24
N ASP A 225 21.40 -12.69 -5.73
CA ASP A 225 22.48 -13.66 -5.45
C ASP A 225 22.60 -14.08 -3.96
N GLU A 226 21.61 -13.74 -3.12
CA GLU A 226 21.53 -14.19 -1.73
C GLU A 226 20.55 -15.35 -1.58
N PRO A 227 20.71 -16.19 -0.55
CA PRO A 227 19.75 -17.24 -0.24
C PRO A 227 18.39 -16.64 0.19
N VAL A 228 17.30 -17.35 -0.13
CA VAL A 228 15.97 -16.96 0.30
C VAL A 228 15.81 -17.17 1.81
N HIS A 229 15.48 -16.11 2.52
CA HIS A 229 15.18 -16.11 3.94
C HIS A 229 13.69 -16.29 4.19
N ARG A 230 13.34 -16.85 5.34
CA ARG A 230 11.96 -17.04 5.82
C ARG A 230 11.73 -16.29 7.12
N MET A 231 10.54 -15.69 7.24
CA MET A 231 10.09 -15.07 8.48
C MET A 231 8.61 -15.36 8.71
N LYS A 232 8.29 -15.86 9.89
CA LYS A 232 6.89 -16.05 10.31
C LYS A 232 6.22 -14.72 10.59
N PRO A 233 4.97 -14.52 10.14
CA PRO A 233 4.21 -13.33 10.51
C PRO A 233 3.87 -13.35 12.00
N PHE A 234 3.57 -12.18 12.58
CA PHE A 234 3.07 -12.09 13.94
C PHE A 234 1.66 -12.67 14.04
N SER A 235 1.43 -13.51 15.06
CA SER A 235 0.12 -14.10 15.31
C SER A 235 -0.79 -13.12 16.04
N VAL A 236 -1.95 -12.82 15.46
CA VAL A 236 -2.96 -11.91 16.01
C VAL A 236 -4.37 -12.43 15.71
N THR A 237 -5.34 -11.97 16.50
CA THR A 237 -6.75 -12.20 16.16
C THR A 237 -7.14 -11.27 15.02
N VAL A 238 -7.42 -11.84 13.85
CA VAL A 238 -7.80 -11.07 12.66
C VAL A 238 -9.23 -10.55 12.78
N ARG A 239 -9.43 -9.26 12.47
CA ARG A 239 -10.74 -8.60 12.35
C ARG A 239 -11.07 -8.30 10.89
N SER A 240 -10.08 -7.85 10.13
CA SER A 240 -10.23 -7.56 8.70
C SER A 240 -8.85 -7.58 8.02
N THR A 241 -8.77 -8.15 6.83
CA THR A 241 -7.54 -8.14 6.01
C THR A 241 -7.47 -6.95 5.06
N LEU A 242 -8.46 -6.02 5.10
CA LEU A 242 -8.47 -4.83 4.25
C LEU A 242 -7.29 -3.91 4.60
N GLY A 243 -6.47 -3.58 3.60
CA GLY A 243 -5.29 -2.73 3.75
C GLY A 243 -4.05 -3.41 4.37
N ALA A 244 -4.04 -4.75 4.50
CA ALA A 244 -2.90 -5.49 5.05
C ALA A 244 -1.63 -5.30 4.22
N GLY A 245 -1.72 -5.44 2.89
CA GLY A 245 -0.61 -5.24 1.95
C GLY A 245 -0.11 -3.80 1.95
N ASP A 246 -1.05 -2.84 1.91
CA ASP A 246 -0.72 -1.41 1.93
C ASP A 246 -0.02 -1.00 3.23
N THR A 247 -0.46 -1.58 4.36
CA THR A 247 0.20 -1.38 5.65
C THR A 247 1.59 -2.00 5.68
N PHE A 248 1.77 -3.18 5.08
CA PHE A 248 3.07 -3.80 4.93
C PHE A 248 4.00 -2.92 4.07
N LYS A 249 3.50 -2.43 2.92
CA LYS A 249 4.21 -1.45 2.07
C LYS A 249 4.63 -0.21 2.86
N ALA A 250 3.72 0.38 3.65
CA ALA A 250 4.02 1.52 4.50
C ALA A 250 5.11 1.20 5.54
N GLY A 251 5.09 0.01 6.14
CA GLY A 251 6.13 -0.48 7.04
C GLY A 251 7.49 -0.61 6.34
N CYS A 252 7.53 -1.07 5.08
CA CYS A 252 8.74 -1.11 4.27
C CYS A 252 9.29 0.30 3.99
N VAL A 253 8.41 1.26 3.66
CA VAL A 253 8.80 2.68 3.47
C VAL A 253 9.40 3.26 4.75
N TYR A 254 8.78 2.99 5.91
CA TYR A 254 9.31 3.40 7.21
C TYR A 254 10.70 2.79 7.46
N GLY A 255 10.87 1.50 7.14
CA GLY A 255 12.16 0.80 7.26
C GLY A 255 13.25 1.41 6.39
N LEU A 256 12.95 1.75 5.12
CA LEU A 256 13.88 2.46 4.23
C LEU A 256 14.24 3.83 4.78
N LEU A 257 13.25 4.62 5.22
CA LEU A 257 13.44 5.95 5.80
C LEU A 257 14.41 5.93 6.98
N HIS A 258 14.41 4.85 7.77
CA HIS A 258 15.24 4.70 8.97
C HIS A 258 16.47 3.82 8.76
N GLY A 259 16.80 3.43 7.53
CA GLY A 259 17.97 2.62 7.21
C GLY A 259 17.99 1.25 7.89
N MET A 260 16.83 0.63 8.09
CA MET A 260 16.74 -0.71 8.69
C MET A 260 17.39 -1.77 7.80
N LYS A 261 18.01 -2.78 8.42
CA LYS A 261 18.46 -3.97 7.69
C LYS A 261 17.26 -4.79 7.21
N ASP A 262 17.44 -5.60 6.18
CA ASP A 262 16.36 -6.34 5.52
C ASP A 262 15.49 -7.15 6.48
N ALA A 263 16.09 -7.92 7.38
CA ALA A 263 15.35 -8.70 8.36
C ALA A 263 14.53 -7.83 9.33
N ASP A 264 15.09 -6.70 9.78
CA ASP A 264 14.42 -5.76 10.67
C ASP A 264 13.30 -5.03 9.94
N LEU A 265 13.51 -4.65 8.67
CA LEU A 265 12.52 -4.03 7.80
C LEU A 265 11.32 -4.96 7.60
N VAL A 266 11.56 -6.21 7.20
CA VAL A 266 10.48 -7.21 7.00
C VAL A 266 9.73 -7.47 8.31
N ARG A 267 10.45 -7.57 9.44
CA ARG A 267 9.84 -7.76 10.75
C ARG A 267 8.99 -6.57 11.15
N PHE A 268 9.47 -5.34 10.95
CA PHE A 268 8.72 -4.12 11.23
C PHE A 268 7.46 -4.01 10.37
N ALA A 269 7.57 -4.23 9.07
CA ALA A 269 6.45 -4.21 8.14
C ALA A 269 5.39 -5.27 8.49
N SER A 270 5.82 -6.47 8.88
CA SER A 270 4.94 -7.53 9.37
C SER A 270 4.21 -7.14 10.65
N ALA A 271 4.89 -6.50 11.60
CA ALA A 271 4.27 -6.05 12.85
C ALA A 271 3.22 -4.95 12.60
N CYS A 272 3.52 -3.99 11.70
CA CYS A 272 2.54 -2.99 11.26
C CYS A 272 1.27 -3.66 10.69
N SER A 273 1.46 -4.59 9.75
CA SER A 273 0.35 -5.31 9.11
C SER A 273 -0.45 -6.15 10.11
N ALA A 274 0.21 -6.84 11.04
CA ALA A 274 -0.45 -7.63 12.09
C ALA A 274 -1.35 -6.77 12.99
N ILE A 275 -0.88 -5.59 13.40
CA ILE A 275 -1.69 -4.65 14.19
C ILE A 275 -2.88 -4.15 13.36
N ALA A 276 -2.66 -3.78 12.10
CA ALA A 276 -3.71 -3.29 11.22
C ALA A 276 -4.86 -4.30 11.05
N ILE A 277 -4.53 -5.56 10.76
CA ILE A 277 -5.55 -6.60 10.52
C ILE A 277 -6.29 -7.03 11.80
N SER A 278 -5.79 -6.68 12.97
CA SER A 278 -6.46 -6.94 14.25
C SER A 278 -7.58 -5.94 14.57
N ARG A 279 -7.78 -4.93 13.72
CA ARG A 279 -8.70 -3.80 13.92
C ARG A 279 -9.57 -3.54 12.70
N PHE A 280 -10.67 -2.80 12.90
CA PHE A 280 -11.54 -2.30 11.84
C PHE A 280 -12.27 -1.03 12.31
N PRO A 281 -12.43 0.00 11.44
CA PRO A 281 -11.72 0.17 10.16
C PRO A 281 -10.27 0.64 10.39
N LEU A 282 -9.37 0.24 9.47
CA LEU A 282 -7.96 0.58 9.56
C LEU A 282 -7.70 2.10 9.60
N PRO A 283 -8.31 2.94 8.74
CA PRO A 283 -7.95 4.35 8.72
C PRO A 283 -8.22 5.10 10.03
N LEU A 284 -9.17 4.64 10.86
CA LEU A 284 -9.44 5.19 12.19
C LEU A 284 -8.59 4.54 13.29
N ASN A 285 -7.99 3.39 13.01
CA ASN A 285 -7.23 2.58 13.97
C ASN A 285 -5.88 2.13 13.39
N PRO A 286 -5.09 3.02 12.76
CA PRO A 286 -3.81 2.63 12.17
C PRO A 286 -2.82 2.20 13.25
N PRO A 287 -1.82 1.38 12.92
CA PRO A 287 -0.76 0.99 13.85
C PRO A 287 0.04 2.22 14.29
N ARG A 288 0.30 2.35 15.59
CA ARG A 288 1.16 3.38 16.19
C ARG A 288 2.55 2.83 16.43
N LEU A 289 3.56 3.69 16.33
CA LEU A 289 4.96 3.27 16.46
C LEU A 289 5.24 2.49 17.76
N GLU A 290 4.75 2.98 18.89
CA GLU A 290 4.90 2.32 20.20
C GLU A 290 4.29 0.91 20.25
N GLU A 291 3.15 0.71 19.56
CA GLU A 291 2.48 -0.59 19.49
C GLU A 291 3.26 -1.57 18.63
N VAL A 292 3.84 -1.08 17.50
CA VAL A 292 4.69 -1.86 16.62
C VAL A 292 5.95 -2.32 17.35
N GLN A 293 6.64 -1.40 18.03
CA GLN A 293 7.84 -1.70 18.82
C GLN A 293 7.55 -2.73 19.91
N LYS A 294 6.48 -2.52 20.68
CA LYS A 294 6.06 -3.46 21.71
C LYS A 294 5.70 -4.87 21.19
N LEU A 295 5.18 -4.95 19.96
CA LEU A 295 4.88 -6.24 19.33
C LEU A 295 6.17 -6.95 18.90
N ILE A 296 7.16 -6.21 18.41
CA ILE A 296 8.46 -6.75 17.97
C ILE A 296 9.29 -7.28 19.16
N GLU A 297 9.19 -6.66 20.34
CA GLU A 297 9.93 -7.03 21.54
C GLU A 297 9.40 -8.31 22.24
N LYS A 298 8.21 -8.77 21.88
CA LYS A 298 7.60 -10.02 22.41
C LYS A 298 8.13 -11.27 21.70
#